data_dd60ede050120e3d4fd02a58b8b9d1e1
#
_entry.id   dd60ede050120e3d4fd02a58b8b9d1e1
#
_cell.length_a   1.000
_cell.length_b   1.000
_cell.length_c   1.000
_cell.angle_alpha   90.00
_cell.angle_beta   90.00
_cell.angle_gamma   90.00
#
_symmetry.space_group_name_H-M   'P 1'
#
loop_
_entity.id
_entity.type
_entity.pdbx_description
1 polymer ?
#
loop_
_entity_poly.entity_id
_entity_poly.type
_entity_poly.pdbx_seq_one_letter_code
_entity_poly.pdbx_strand_id
1 'polypeptide(L)'
;MANRSRQQYDAYCAFIERHRETVWRICYRFAKGNRAACEDMVQEVWIALWLRFDQLKTNAPELMQRAWLKRVTQSVLVDLYRRSGPDPERLTPTLFNTLPDSPVDYAESIDDLMSTLSSDEERMMRMRLEGYDAQEIADEFGMERNAVYVRINRIITKLRRRYGTGL
;
A
#
# COMPACT_ATOMS: atom_id res chain seq x y z
N MET A 1 27.42 4.63 5.07
CA MET A 1 26.51 3.74 4.31
C MET A 1 26.75 2.31 4.78
N ALA A 2 25.74 1.65 5.31
CA ALA A 2 25.86 0.25 5.71
C ALA A 2 26.18 -0.60 4.46
N ASN A 3 27.21 -1.42 4.54
CA ASN A 3 27.64 -2.33 3.47
C ASN A 3 26.60 -3.46 3.37
N ARG A 4 25.54 -3.24 2.60
CA ARG A 4 24.45 -4.21 2.42
C ARG A 4 25.00 -5.42 1.66
N SER A 5 24.71 -6.60 2.17
CA SER A 5 25.20 -7.85 1.57
C SER A 5 24.63 -8.05 0.15
N ARG A 6 25.34 -8.74 -0.71
CA ARG A 6 24.86 -9.13 -2.06
C ARG A 6 23.51 -9.84 -1.99
N GLN A 7 23.34 -10.69 -1.00
CA GLN A 7 22.07 -11.41 -0.77
C GLN A 7 20.89 -10.45 -0.53
N GLN A 8 21.11 -9.35 0.21
CA GLN A 8 20.07 -8.33 0.45
C GLN A 8 19.73 -7.56 -0.82
N TYR A 9 20.74 -7.30 -1.65
CA TYR A 9 20.52 -6.67 -2.96
C TYR A 9 19.70 -7.58 -3.89
N ASP A 10 20.04 -8.87 -3.97
CA ASP A 10 19.32 -9.84 -4.79
C ASP A 10 17.86 -9.99 -4.32
N ALA A 11 17.65 -10.03 -3.01
CA ALA A 11 16.30 -10.06 -2.41
C ALA A 11 15.49 -8.80 -2.75
N TYR A 12 16.15 -7.63 -2.74
CA TYR A 12 15.51 -6.38 -3.13
C TYR A 12 15.15 -6.35 -4.61
N CYS A 13 16.02 -6.81 -5.50
CA CYS A 13 15.73 -6.91 -6.94
C CYS A 13 14.52 -7.81 -7.19
N ALA A 14 14.44 -8.95 -6.54
CA ALA A 14 13.30 -9.86 -6.64
C ALA A 14 12.00 -9.22 -6.11
N PHE A 15 12.12 -8.41 -5.05
CA PHE A 15 10.99 -7.65 -4.51
C PHE A 15 10.50 -6.59 -5.50
N ILE A 16 11.40 -5.83 -6.14
CA ILE A 16 11.04 -4.86 -7.19
C ILE A 16 10.26 -5.55 -8.32
N GLU A 17 10.81 -6.62 -8.87
CA GLU A 17 10.19 -7.35 -10.00
C GLU A 17 8.76 -7.80 -9.65
N ARG A 18 8.54 -8.27 -8.44
CA ARG A 18 7.22 -8.74 -7.98
C ARG A 18 6.21 -7.60 -7.82
N HIS A 19 6.66 -6.42 -7.42
CA HIS A 19 5.78 -5.34 -7.00
C HIS A 19 5.79 -4.11 -7.91
N ARG A 20 6.56 -4.12 -9.00
CA ARG A 20 6.72 -2.95 -9.90
C ARG A 20 5.39 -2.41 -10.43
N GLU A 21 4.47 -3.29 -10.79
CA GLU A 21 3.17 -2.87 -11.32
C GLU A 21 2.30 -2.19 -10.26
N THR A 22 2.34 -2.68 -9.03
CA THR A 22 1.62 -2.06 -7.91
C THR A 22 2.13 -0.64 -7.64
N VAL A 23 3.45 -0.45 -7.57
CA VAL A 23 4.06 0.87 -7.38
C VAL A 23 3.72 1.80 -8.55
N TRP A 24 3.88 1.30 -9.79
CA TRP A 24 3.54 2.06 -10.98
C TRP A 24 2.09 2.53 -10.98
N ARG A 25 1.14 1.64 -10.70
CA ARG A 25 -0.30 1.96 -10.65
C ARG A 25 -0.60 3.05 -9.64
N ILE A 26 -0.02 2.98 -8.45
CA ILE A 26 -0.21 3.99 -7.40
C ILE A 26 0.37 5.33 -7.83
N CYS A 27 1.62 5.36 -8.34
CA CYS A 27 2.30 6.57 -8.77
C CYS A 27 1.61 7.21 -9.99
N TYR A 28 1.21 6.41 -10.98
CA TYR A 28 0.55 6.90 -12.19
C TYR A 28 -0.78 7.58 -11.89
N ARG A 29 -1.53 7.01 -10.97
CA ARG A 29 -2.78 7.59 -10.48
C ARG A 29 -2.54 8.90 -9.72
N PHE A 30 -1.51 8.94 -8.89
CA PHE A 30 -1.11 10.14 -8.15
C PHE A 30 -0.60 11.24 -9.09
N ALA A 31 0.11 10.88 -10.15
CA ALA A 31 0.58 11.77 -11.21
C ALA A 31 -0.52 12.22 -12.18
N LYS A 32 -1.81 11.83 -11.94
CA LYS A 32 -2.95 12.14 -12.82
C LYS A 32 -2.70 11.77 -14.29
N GLY A 33 -2.03 10.64 -14.52
CA GLY A 33 -1.71 10.14 -15.85
C GLY A 33 -0.49 10.80 -16.52
N ASN A 34 0.20 11.72 -15.86
CA ASN A 34 1.45 12.27 -16.36
C ASN A 34 2.58 11.25 -16.22
N ARG A 35 3.00 10.67 -17.35
CA ARG A 35 3.98 9.59 -17.39
C ARG A 35 5.35 10.01 -16.87
N ALA A 36 5.86 11.18 -17.26
CA ALA A 36 7.16 11.65 -16.80
C ALA A 36 7.19 11.87 -15.29
N ALA A 37 6.17 12.54 -14.74
CA ALA A 37 6.02 12.70 -13.29
C ALA A 37 5.88 11.35 -12.57
N CYS A 38 5.20 10.38 -13.17
CA CYS A 38 5.07 9.02 -12.62
C CYS A 38 6.44 8.33 -12.56
N GLU A 39 7.25 8.40 -13.62
CA GLU A 39 8.57 7.79 -13.67
C GLU A 39 9.49 8.35 -12.56
N ASP A 40 9.49 9.67 -12.37
CA ASP A 40 10.24 10.31 -11.28
C ASP A 40 9.76 9.84 -9.89
N MET A 41 8.44 9.80 -9.68
CA MET A 41 7.86 9.31 -8.42
C MET A 41 8.22 7.85 -8.14
N VAL A 42 8.20 7.00 -9.17
CA VAL A 42 8.57 5.58 -9.07
C VAL A 42 10.03 5.42 -8.64
N GLN A 43 10.95 6.23 -9.19
CA GLN A 43 12.35 6.21 -8.79
C GLN A 43 12.53 6.59 -7.31
N GLU A 44 11.89 7.67 -6.87
CA GLU A 44 11.93 8.11 -5.47
C GLU A 44 11.37 7.03 -4.52
N VAL A 45 10.29 6.37 -4.92
CA VAL A 45 9.70 5.26 -4.15
C VAL A 45 10.69 4.11 -4.02
N TRP A 46 11.33 3.69 -5.12
CA TRP A 46 12.31 2.60 -5.06
C TRP A 46 13.53 2.94 -4.22
N ILE A 47 14.02 4.18 -4.28
CA ILE A 47 15.11 4.63 -3.41
C ILE A 47 14.68 4.56 -1.93
N ALA A 48 13.49 5.04 -1.61
CA ALA A 48 12.99 5.02 -0.23
C ALA A 48 12.75 3.60 0.28
N LEU A 49 12.25 2.70 -0.56
CA LEU A 49 12.09 1.29 -0.25
C LEU A 49 13.44 0.61 0.01
N TRP A 50 14.45 0.89 -0.82
CA TRP A 50 15.80 0.38 -0.61
C TRP A 50 16.39 0.81 0.73
N LEU A 51 16.25 2.10 1.07
CA LEU A 51 16.78 2.65 2.31
C LEU A 51 16.10 2.05 3.56
N ARG A 52 14.87 1.58 3.42
CA ARG A 52 14.05 1.00 4.50
C ARG A 52 13.91 -0.52 4.40
N PHE A 53 14.57 -1.17 3.44
CA PHE A 53 14.37 -2.59 3.15
C PHE A 53 14.73 -3.51 4.34
N ASP A 54 15.61 -3.07 5.21
CA ASP A 54 15.96 -3.78 6.45
C ASP A 54 14.79 -3.89 7.45
N GLN A 55 13.80 -3.00 7.32
CA GLN A 55 12.58 -3.03 8.15
C GLN A 55 11.59 -4.12 7.70
N LEU A 56 11.73 -4.58 6.46
CA LEU A 56 10.92 -5.66 5.95
C LEU A 56 11.58 -7.00 6.30
N LYS A 57 10.89 -7.81 7.11
CA LYS A 57 11.31 -9.20 7.32
C LYS A 57 11.20 -9.94 5.99
N THR A 58 12.31 -10.45 5.46
CA THR A 58 12.37 -11.10 4.14
C THR A 58 11.44 -12.32 4.02
N ASN A 59 11.08 -12.93 5.15
CA ASN A 59 10.15 -14.05 5.25
C ASN A 59 8.71 -13.62 5.58
N ALA A 60 8.42 -12.31 5.54
CA ALA A 60 7.08 -11.83 5.82
C ALA A 60 6.07 -12.35 4.77
N PRO A 61 4.86 -12.70 5.16
CA PRO A 61 3.80 -13.05 4.23
C PRO A 61 3.60 -11.98 3.16
N GLU A 62 3.18 -12.40 1.96
CA GLU A 62 3.05 -11.48 0.82
C GLU A 62 2.13 -10.30 1.11
N LEU A 63 1.05 -10.50 1.84
CA LEU A 63 0.14 -9.42 2.25
C LEU A 63 0.84 -8.36 3.10
N MET A 64 1.74 -8.76 3.99
CA MET A 64 2.55 -7.81 4.76
C MET A 64 3.52 -7.05 3.90
N GLN A 65 4.18 -7.74 2.97
CA GLN A 65 5.07 -7.09 2.02
C GLN A 65 4.32 -6.02 1.22
N ARG A 66 3.10 -6.32 0.76
CA ARG A 66 2.23 -5.40 0.02
C ARG A 66 1.75 -4.24 0.91
N ALA A 67 1.36 -4.50 2.15
CA ALA A 67 0.94 -3.47 3.08
C ALA A 67 2.09 -2.49 3.41
N TRP A 68 3.29 -3.03 3.66
CA TRP A 68 4.49 -2.24 3.89
C TRP A 68 4.87 -1.41 2.66
N LEU A 69 4.89 -2.03 1.47
CA LEU A 69 5.14 -1.38 0.20
C LEU A 69 4.21 -0.18 -0.01
N LYS A 70 2.91 -0.41 0.15
CA LYS A 70 1.89 0.62 -0.01
C LYS A 70 2.10 1.79 0.94
N ARG A 71 2.40 1.51 2.19
CA ARG A 71 2.66 2.52 3.22
C ARG A 71 3.89 3.36 2.88
N VAL A 72 5.01 2.73 2.51
CA VAL A 72 6.22 3.47 2.11
C VAL A 72 5.96 4.30 0.87
N THR A 73 5.29 3.73 -0.15
CA THR A 73 4.92 4.44 -1.37
C THR A 73 4.08 5.68 -1.05
N GLN A 74 3.04 5.54 -0.24
CA GLN A 74 2.19 6.66 0.16
C GLN A 74 2.96 7.74 0.92
N SER A 75 3.83 7.34 1.86
CA SER A 75 4.68 8.30 2.60
C SER A 75 5.54 9.14 1.65
N VAL A 76 6.17 8.50 0.67
CA VAL A 76 7.01 9.21 -0.32
C VAL A 76 6.17 10.16 -1.16
N LEU A 77 5.01 9.74 -1.65
CA LEU A 77 4.14 10.58 -2.46
C LEU A 77 3.62 11.81 -1.70
N VAL A 78 3.31 11.65 -0.40
CA VAL A 78 2.96 12.77 0.48
C VAL A 78 4.12 13.75 0.61
N ASP A 79 5.32 13.24 0.84
CA ASP A 79 6.51 14.08 1.01
C ASP A 79 6.85 14.83 -0.29
N LEU A 80 6.74 14.16 -1.44
CA LEU A 80 6.90 14.81 -2.75
C LEU A 80 5.86 15.90 -2.98
N TYR A 81 4.60 15.62 -2.63
CA TYR A 81 3.53 16.61 -2.72
C TYR A 81 3.80 17.84 -1.84
N ARG A 82 4.18 17.63 -0.59
CA ARG A 82 4.51 18.72 0.35
C ARG A 82 5.66 19.59 -0.15
N ARG A 83 6.65 19.01 -0.83
CA ARG A 83 7.78 19.74 -1.41
C ARG A 83 7.41 20.56 -2.65
N SER A 84 6.45 20.07 -3.45
CA SER A 84 6.02 20.75 -4.68
C SER A 84 5.00 21.88 -4.47
N GLY A 85 4.60 22.14 -3.21
CA GLY A 85 3.62 23.17 -2.86
C GLY A 85 2.18 22.68 -2.90
N PRO A 86 1.27 23.38 -2.21
CA PRO A 86 -0.11 22.93 -2.06
C PRO A 86 -0.91 23.09 -3.34
N ASP A 87 -1.26 22.01 -3.99
CA ASP A 87 -2.33 21.92 -4.96
C ASP A 87 -3.51 21.21 -4.28
N PRO A 88 -4.58 21.92 -3.90
CA PRO A 88 -5.71 21.37 -3.15
C PRO A 88 -6.43 20.23 -3.87
N GLU A 89 -6.37 20.18 -5.21
CA GLU A 89 -7.01 19.13 -6.00
C GLU A 89 -6.26 17.79 -5.97
N ARG A 90 -5.00 17.77 -5.54
CA ARG A 90 -4.18 16.55 -5.51
C ARG A 90 -4.42 15.68 -4.29
N LEU A 91 -4.87 16.27 -3.19
CA LEU A 91 -5.14 15.53 -1.95
C LEU A 91 -6.58 15.04 -1.92
N THR A 92 -6.84 13.88 -2.46
CA THR A 92 -8.04 13.15 -2.07
C THR A 92 -7.78 12.44 -0.74
N PRO A 93 -8.57 12.70 0.31
CA PRO A 93 -8.44 12.06 1.63
C PRO A 93 -8.42 10.54 1.58
N THR A 94 -8.93 9.97 0.50
CA THR A 94 -9.06 8.53 0.26
C THR A 94 -7.72 7.82 0.03
N LEU A 95 -6.67 8.54 -0.37
CA LEU A 95 -5.32 7.96 -0.51
C LEU A 95 -4.66 7.72 0.85
N PHE A 96 -5.11 8.43 1.88
CA PHE A 96 -4.47 8.48 3.20
C PHE A 96 -5.20 7.72 4.29
N ASN A 97 -6.35 7.09 4.01
CA ASN A 97 -7.04 6.28 5.01
C ASN A 97 -6.23 5.02 5.35
N THR A 98 -5.26 5.30 6.16
CA THR A 98 -4.86 4.66 7.41
C THR A 98 -4.58 3.17 7.34
N LEU A 99 -3.31 2.88 7.13
CA LEU A 99 -2.67 1.78 7.84
C LEU A 99 -1.88 2.40 9.00
N PRO A 100 -1.88 1.79 10.19
CA PRO A 100 -1.29 2.36 11.39
C PRO A 100 0.23 2.57 11.31
N ASP A 101 0.72 3.54 12.08
CA ASP A 101 2.07 4.10 12.03
C ASP A 101 3.19 3.24 12.65
N SER A 102 2.91 2.01 13.07
CA SER A 102 3.90 1.18 13.74
C SER A 102 4.24 -0.09 12.98
N PRO A 103 5.52 -0.46 12.82
CA PRO A 103 5.91 -1.78 12.37
C PRO A 103 5.77 -2.75 13.55
N VAL A 104 4.53 -3.12 13.87
CA VAL A 104 4.26 -4.18 14.85
C VAL A 104 4.40 -5.53 14.17
N ASP A 105 4.69 -6.55 14.93
CA ASP A 105 4.83 -7.97 14.59
C ASP A 105 3.56 -8.57 13.95
N TYR A 106 3.22 -8.13 12.73
CA TYR A 106 1.96 -8.47 12.04
C TYR A 106 2.00 -9.78 11.25
N ALA A 107 3.12 -10.50 11.24
CA ALA A 107 3.29 -11.64 10.35
C ALA A 107 2.29 -12.78 10.59
N GLU A 108 1.96 -13.06 11.85
CA GLU A 108 0.97 -14.08 12.21
C GLU A 108 -0.46 -13.54 12.20
N SER A 109 -0.61 -12.22 12.29
CA SER A 109 -1.87 -11.54 12.50
C SER A 109 -2.66 -11.26 11.20
N ILE A 110 -2.02 -11.05 10.05
CA ILE A 110 -2.74 -10.66 8.83
C ILE A 110 -3.46 -11.82 8.17
N ASP A 111 -2.86 -13.01 8.12
CA ASP A 111 -3.54 -14.18 7.57
C ASP A 111 -4.69 -14.62 8.49
N ASP A 112 -4.50 -14.52 9.79
CA ASP A 112 -5.59 -14.72 10.78
C ASP A 112 -6.67 -13.65 10.66
N LEU A 113 -6.29 -12.39 10.44
CA LEU A 113 -7.21 -11.30 10.19
C LEU A 113 -8.05 -11.54 8.93
N MET A 114 -7.39 -11.93 7.84
CA MET A 114 -8.04 -12.16 6.55
C MET A 114 -8.94 -13.40 6.60
N SER A 115 -8.57 -14.43 7.35
CA SER A 115 -9.38 -15.64 7.52
C SER A 115 -10.74 -15.38 8.19
N THR A 116 -10.89 -14.25 8.88
CA THR A 116 -12.14 -13.84 9.53
C THR A 116 -13.11 -13.06 8.62
N LEU A 117 -12.64 -12.74 7.43
CA LEU A 117 -13.40 -12.03 6.41
C LEU A 117 -14.15 -13.03 5.53
N SER A 118 -15.28 -12.61 4.98
CA SER A 118 -15.91 -13.38 3.89
C SER A 118 -15.01 -13.32 2.65
N SER A 119 -15.18 -14.26 1.72
CA SER A 119 -14.40 -14.31 0.47
C SER A 119 -14.43 -12.98 -0.30
N ASP A 120 -15.60 -12.32 -0.34
CA ASP A 120 -15.74 -11.02 -0.99
C ASP A 120 -15.02 -9.91 -0.24
N GLU A 121 -15.11 -9.90 1.09
CA GLU A 121 -14.41 -8.92 1.94
C GLU A 121 -12.89 -9.08 1.80
N GLU A 122 -12.41 -10.32 1.82
CA GLU A 122 -11.00 -10.64 1.63
C GLU A 122 -10.52 -10.19 0.24
N ARG A 123 -11.24 -10.55 -0.83
CA ARG A 123 -10.91 -10.16 -2.20
C ARG A 123 -10.87 -8.65 -2.35
N MET A 124 -11.84 -7.93 -1.79
CA MET A 124 -11.88 -6.47 -1.81
C MET A 124 -10.67 -5.84 -1.10
N MET A 125 -10.29 -6.38 0.05
CA MET A 125 -9.11 -5.92 0.78
C MET A 125 -7.81 -6.23 0.04
N ARG A 126 -7.69 -7.41 -0.60
CA ARG A 126 -6.55 -7.76 -1.45
C ARG A 126 -6.39 -6.77 -2.61
N MET A 127 -7.46 -6.51 -3.36
CA MET A 127 -7.44 -5.52 -4.44
C MET A 127 -7.02 -4.13 -3.93
N ARG A 128 -7.53 -3.73 -2.76
CA ARG A 128 -7.12 -2.47 -2.13
C ARG A 128 -5.63 -2.42 -1.82
N LEU A 129 -5.05 -3.51 -1.31
CA LEU A 129 -3.62 -3.62 -1.02
C LEU A 129 -2.77 -3.68 -2.31
N GLU A 130 -3.30 -4.23 -3.38
CA GLU A 130 -2.68 -4.27 -4.71
C GLU A 130 -2.70 -2.91 -5.42
N GLY A 131 -3.33 -1.89 -4.81
CA GLY A 131 -3.34 -0.53 -5.33
C GLY A 131 -4.51 -0.24 -6.28
N TYR A 132 -5.52 -1.10 -6.37
CA TYR A 132 -6.76 -0.78 -7.08
C TYR A 132 -7.50 0.36 -6.39
N ASP A 133 -8.09 1.25 -7.18
CA ASP A 133 -8.91 2.31 -6.63
C ASP A 133 -10.36 1.85 -6.37
N ALA A 134 -11.16 2.74 -5.77
CA ALA A 134 -12.52 2.39 -5.41
C ALA A 134 -13.43 2.21 -6.62
N GLN A 135 -13.11 2.83 -7.78
CA GLN A 135 -13.89 2.63 -8.99
C GLN A 135 -13.60 1.26 -9.61
N GLU A 136 -12.31 0.90 -9.73
CA GLU A 136 -11.90 -0.42 -10.23
C GLU A 136 -12.48 -1.55 -9.37
N ILE A 137 -12.50 -1.37 -8.05
CA ILE A 137 -13.11 -2.33 -7.12
C ILE A 137 -14.63 -2.36 -7.31
N ALA A 138 -15.27 -1.20 -7.48
CA ALA A 138 -16.71 -1.10 -7.73
C ALA A 138 -17.11 -1.84 -9.02
N ASP A 139 -16.37 -1.65 -10.08
CA ASP A 139 -16.58 -2.31 -11.37
C ASP A 139 -16.46 -3.84 -11.24
N GLU A 140 -15.45 -4.33 -10.50
CA GLU A 140 -15.22 -5.76 -10.28
C GLU A 140 -16.35 -6.42 -9.46
N PHE A 141 -16.91 -5.70 -8.47
CA PHE A 141 -17.98 -6.22 -7.61
C PHE A 141 -19.40 -5.81 -8.06
N GLY A 142 -19.52 -5.09 -9.17
CA GLY A 142 -20.82 -4.63 -9.69
C GLY A 142 -21.56 -3.71 -8.71
N MET A 143 -20.85 -2.82 -8.02
CA MET A 143 -21.41 -1.92 -7.00
C MET A 143 -21.04 -0.47 -7.25
N GLU A 144 -21.70 0.44 -6.52
CA GLU A 144 -21.38 1.86 -6.55
C GLU A 144 -20.05 2.15 -5.85
N ARG A 145 -19.28 3.10 -6.40
CA ARG A 145 -18.00 3.54 -5.81
C ARG A 145 -18.11 3.91 -4.32
N ASN A 146 -19.17 4.63 -3.94
CA ASN A 146 -19.39 5.00 -2.55
C ASN A 146 -19.68 3.78 -1.66
N ALA A 147 -20.34 2.77 -2.18
CA ALA A 147 -20.58 1.52 -1.46
C ALA A 147 -19.27 0.78 -1.14
N VAL A 148 -18.27 0.85 -2.04
CA VAL A 148 -16.93 0.30 -1.79
C VAL A 148 -16.27 0.98 -0.58
N TYR A 149 -16.30 2.31 -0.51
CA TYR A 149 -15.75 3.04 0.64
C TYR A 149 -16.42 2.64 1.96
N VAL A 150 -17.75 2.60 1.96
CA VAL A 150 -18.53 2.20 3.15
C VAL A 150 -18.18 0.77 3.55
N ARG A 151 -18.07 -0.15 2.59
CA ARG A 151 -17.77 -1.56 2.85
C ARG A 151 -16.36 -1.74 3.38
N ILE A 152 -15.36 -1.11 2.78
CA ILE A 152 -13.97 -1.12 3.27
C ILE A 152 -13.88 -0.55 4.68
N ASN A 153 -14.54 0.57 4.98
CA ASN A 153 -14.54 1.14 6.32
C ASN A 153 -15.20 0.21 7.36
N ARG A 154 -16.26 -0.49 6.98
CA ARG A 154 -16.89 -1.51 7.85
C ARG A 154 -15.96 -2.67 8.12
N ILE A 155 -15.26 -3.17 7.10
CA ILE A 155 -14.26 -4.22 7.25
C ILE A 155 -13.15 -3.78 8.21
N ILE A 156 -12.57 -2.59 8.00
CA ILE A 156 -11.53 -2.05 8.88
C ILE A 156 -12.04 -1.90 10.32
N THR A 157 -13.26 -1.41 10.50
CA THR A 157 -13.87 -1.26 11.84
C THR A 157 -14.09 -2.61 12.50
N LYS A 158 -14.55 -3.63 11.75
CA LYS A 158 -14.71 -5.02 12.22
C LYS A 158 -13.38 -5.59 12.70
N LEU A 159 -12.33 -5.40 11.91
CA LEU A 159 -10.98 -5.86 12.25
C LEU A 159 -10.44 -5.15 13.50
N ARG A 160 -10.58 -3.83 13.60
CA ARG A 160 -10.16 -3.04 14.77
C ARG A 160 -10.88 -3.47 16.06
N ARG A 161 -12.17 -3.75 15.99
CA ARG A 161 -12.94 -4.24 17.18
C ARG A 161 -12.46 -5.59 17.67
N ARG A 162 -12.03 -6.46 16.75
CA ARG A 162 -11.63 -7.83 17.09
C ARG A 162 -10.21 -7.91 17.66
N TYR A 163 -9.32 -7.07 17.17
CA TYR A 163 -7.88 -7.14 17.47
C TYR A 163 -7.36 -5.96 18.29
N GLY A 164 -8.25 -5.08 18.74
CA GLY A 164 -7.92 -3.95 19.60
C GLY A 164 -7.40 -2.72 18.85
N THR A 165 -7.25 -1.62 19.59
CA THR A 165 -6.80 -0.31 19.07
C THR A 165 -5.28 -0.25 18.78
N GLY A 166 -4.60 -1.37 18.77
CA GLY A 166 -3.18 -1.49 18.42
C GLY A 166 -2.93 -1.57 16.91
N LEU A 167 -3.96 -1.37 16.08
CA LEU A 167 -3.87 -1.27 14.62
C LEU A 167 -3.94 0.18 14.17
#